data_706f2b664283b5db329714b7fd72ad4d
#
_entry.id   706f2b664283b5db329714b7fd72ad4d
#
_cell.length_a   1.000
_cell.length_b   1.000
_cell.length_c   1.000
_cell.angle_alpha   90.00
_cell.angle_beta   90.00
_cell.angle_gamma   90.00
#
_symmetry.space_group_name_H-M   'P 1'
#
loop_
_entity.id
_entity.type
_entity.pdbx_description
1 polymer ?
#
loop_
_entity_poly.entity_id
_entity_poly.type
_entity_poly.pdbx_seq_one_letter_code
_entity_poly.pdbx_strand_id
1 'polypeptide(L)'
;LAARTFETFWKKVSPKLSEGVDYVDSHDGDVLHADKTFLEIITLRDAEITRIVNACLKDFMSGRITDAINQVNRIEERLTKRREQINAWKLALISAPASSLLPLKLTRRRLEGRITREKKAIEADEATILKIKAEALAEFEKAGVPLTPEQLDGLLYSAEGTDVARVMAAADNIRSIEKKLAEQLANPDSTSAEAKTYTGFLMMCYRIYLEAVERALVAVDKTYLVKLKAVKESAGEQLLQA
;
A
#
# COMPACT_ATOMS: atom_id res chain seq x y z
N LEU A 1 -3.27 11.63 -8.35
CA LEU A 1 -2.39 11.25 -7.22
C LEU A 1 -1.32 12.31 -7.08
N ALA A 2 -1.32 13.08 -5.96
CA ALA A 2 -0.22 13.99 -5.65
C ALA A 2 1.06 13.15 -5.56
N ALA A 3 2.02 13.42 -6.43
CA ALA A 3 3.29 12.72 -6.42
C ALA A 3 3.95 12.96 -5.07
N ARG A 4 4.06 11.90 -4.26
CA ARG A 4 4.89 11.96 -3.05
C ARG A 4 6.32 12.15 -3.56
N THR A 5 6.86 13.33 -3.40
CA THR A 5 8.23 13.60 -3.84
C THR A 5 9.18 12.81 -2.96
N PHE A 6 10.29 12.32 -3.51
CA PHE A 6 11.36 11.69 -2.74
C PHE A 6 11.76 12.55 -1.53
N GLU A 7 11.81 13.86 -1.68
CA GLU A 7 12.13 14.80 -0.60
C GLU A 7 11.16 14.71 0.59
N THR A 8 9.86 14.61 0.33
CA THR A 8 8.85 14.46 1.39
C THR A 8 8.98 13.13 2.11
N PHE A 9 9.29 12.07 1.39
CA PHE A 9 9.57 10.75 1.95
C PHE A 9 10.88 10.79 2.76
N TRP A 10 11.97 11.29 2.16
CA TRP A 10 13.29 11.36 2.78
C TRP A 10 13.27 12.17 4.09
N LYS A 11 12.60 13.32 4.09
CA LYS A 11 12.44 14.16 5.29
C LYS A 11 11.79 13.42 6.48
N LYS A 12 10.94 12.42 6.20
CA LYS A 12 10.30 11.60 7.25
C LYS A 12 11.19 10.44 7.71
N VAL A 13 11.95 9.88 6.81
CA VAL A 13 12.66 8.61 7.02
C VAL A 13 14.09 8.84 7.48
N SER A 14 14.79 9.84 6.95
CA SER A 14 16.20 10.08 7.29
C SER A 14 16.47 10.27 8.79
N PRO A 15 15.65 10.97 9.60
CA PRO A 15 15.92 11.05 11.04
C PRO A 15 15.86 9.69 11.74
N LYS A 16 14.94 8.82 11.31
CA LYS A 16 14.78 7.47 11.87
C LYS A 16 15.93 6.54 11.46
N LEU A 17 16.39 6.68 10.20
CA LEU A 17 17.58 5.95 9.74
C LEU A 17 18.83 6.41 10.50
N SER A 18 19.01 7.72 10.72
CA SER A 18 20.09 8.24 11.57
C SER A 18 20.05 7.63 12.98
N GLU A 19 18.87 7.62 13.62
CA GLU A 19 18.71 7.00 14.93
C GLU A 19 19.19 5.55 14.95
N GLY A 20 18.88 4.77 13.89
CA GLY A 20 19.35 3.40 13.76
C GLY A 20 20.86 3.28 13.56
N VAL A 21 21.45 4.17 12.75
CA VAL A 21 22.92 4.19 12.53
C VAL A 21 23.64 4.62 13.81
N ASP A 22 23.16 5.67 14.48
CA ASP A 22 23.75 6.16 15.74
C ASP A 22 23.67 5.09 16.84
N TYR A 23 22.56 4.33 16.90
CA TYR A 23 22.45 3.20 17.81
C TYR A 23 23.48 2.12 17.53
N VAL A 24 23.63 1.72 16.26
CA VAL A 24 24.61 0.72 15.83
C VAL A 24 26.03 1.22 16.14
N ASP A 25 26.36 2.47 15.80
CA ASP A 25 27.67 3.06 16.04
C ASP A 25 28.01 3.16 17.55
N SER A 26 27.03 3.47 18.41
CA SER A 26 27.24 3.56 19.87
C SER A 26 27.44 2.20 20.54
N HIS A 27 26.99 1.10 19.89
CA HIS A 27 27.08 -0.27 20.39
C HIS A 27 28.10 -1.11 19.55
N ASP A 28 29.00 -0.45 18.83
CA ASP A 28 29.96 -1.06 17.89
C ASP A 28 30.86 -2.14 18.54
N GLY A 29 31.11 -2.05 19.85
CA GLY A 29 31.86 -3.07 20.60
C GLY A 29 31.14 -4.41 20.76
N ASP A 30 29.75 -4.39 20.79
CA ASP A 30 28.93 -5.59 21.00
C ASP A 30 28.24 -6.09 19.74
N VAL A 31 27.93 -5.19 18.79
CA VAL A 31 27.05 -5.46 17.65
C VAL A 31 27.83 -5.59 16.32
N LEU A 32 28.87 -4.80 16.15
CA LEU A 32 29.68 -4.74 14.93
C LEU A 32 31.13 -5.20 15.19
N HIS A 33 31.34 -6.46 15.57
CA HIS A 33 32.67 -7.02 15.48
C HIS A 33 33.17 -6.98 14.02
N ALA A 34 34.42 -6.63 13.81
CA ALA A 34 35.06 -6.48 12.49
C ALA A 34 34.91 -7.71 11.58
N ASP A 35 34.52 -8.86 12.14
CA ASP A 35 34.42 -10.14 11.45
C ASP A 35 32.97 -10.49 11.04
N LYS A 36 31.94 -9.64 11.36
CA LYS A 36 30.56 -9.92 10.96
C LYS A 36 30.33 -9.55 9.50
N THR A 37 29.73 -10.47 8.77
CA THR A 37 29.30 -10.23 7.38
C THR A 37 28.13 -9.25 7.32
N PHE A 38 27.98 -8.57 6.19
CA PHE A 38 26.82 -7.70 5.91
C PHE A 38 25.46 -8.38 6.22
N LEU A 39 25.33 -9.68 5.89
CA LEU A 39 24.13 -10.46 6.17
C LEU A 39 23.87 -10.65 7.67
N GLU A 40 24.92 -10.86 8.48
CA GLU A 40 24.76 -11.01 9.93
C GLU A 40 24.26 -9.71 10.58
N ILE A 41 24.71 -8.57 10.09
CA ILE A 41 24.29 -7.27 10.60
C ILE A 41 22.82 -6.98 10.25
N ILE A 42 22.41 -7.20 9.00
CA ILE A 42 21.02 -6.95 8.57
C ILE A 42 20.02 -7.96 9.15
N THR A 43 20.47 -9.14 9.59
CA THR A 43 19.61 -10.14 10.24
C THR A 43 19.58 -10.00 11.76
N LEU A 44 20.34 -9.07 12.34
CA LEU A 44 20.38 -8.85 13.77
C LEU A 44 18.98 -8.53 14.34
N ARG A 45 18.55 -9.33 15.31
CA ARG A 45 17.24 -9.18 15.98
C ARG A 45 17.40 -8.49 17.35
N ASP A 46 18.05 -7.34 17.37
CA ASP A 46 18.08 -6.47 18.53
C ASP A 46 16.74 -5.77 18.74
N ALA A 47 16.32 -5.57 20.01
CA ALA A 47 15.01 -5.01 20.35
C ALA A 47 14.90 -3.56 19.88
N GLU A 48 15.96 -2.77 20.01
CA GLU A 48 15.98 -1.36 19.63
C GLU A 48 16.02 -1.17 18.11
N ILE A 49 16.86 -1.95 17.41
CA ILE A 49 16.84 -1.99 15.94
C ILE A 49 15.48 -2.39 15.44
N THR A 50 14.85 -3.41 16.05
CA THR A 50 13.50 -3.83 15.69
C THR A 50 12.47 -2.73 15.90
N ARG A 51 12.57 -1.94 16.98
CA ARG A 51 11.71 -0.77 17.23
C ARG A 51 11.86 0.29 16.13
N ILE A 52 13.10 0.63 15.78
CA ILE A 52 13.40 1.63 14.74
C ILE A 52 12.92 1.15 13.38
N VAL A 53 13.18 -0.11 13.03
CA VAL A 53 12.69 -0.75 11.79
C VAL A 53 11.16 -0.67 11.72
N ASN A 54 10.46 -1.02 12.78
CA ASN A 54 9.00 -0.93 12.84
C ASN A 54 8.48 0.51 12.68
N ALA A 55 9.18 1.49 13.25
CA ALA A 55 8.82 2.90 13.09
C ALA A 55 8.99 3.40 11.65
N CYS A 56 9.97 2.85 10.91
CA CYS A 56 10.21 3.15 9.50
C CYS A 56 9.24 2.42 8.56
N LEU A 57 8.86 1.20 8.91
CA LEU A 57 8.19 0.25 8.02
C LEU A 57 6.94 0.85 7.36
N LYS A 58 6.11 1.57 8.12
CA LYS A 58 4.92 2.24 7.60
C LYS A 58 5.23 3.24 6.48
N ASP A 59 6.31 3.99 6.60
CA ASP A 59 6.70 4.98 5.60
C ASP A 59 7.30 4.32 4.36
N PHE A 60 8.12 3.27 4.54
CA PHE A 60 8.68 2.48 3.45
C PHE A 60 7.63 1.69 2.67
N MET A 61 6.63 1.13 3.35
CA MET A 61 5.54 0.37 2.73
C MET A 61 4.44 1.27 2.15
N SER A 62 4.57 2.59 2.20
CA SER A 62 3.65 3.52 1.56
C SER A 62 4.19 3.92 0.18
N GLY A 63 3.35 3.83 -0.83
CA GLY A 63 3.73 4.16 -2.19
C GLY A 63 2.51 4.32 -3.10
N ARG A 64 2.74 4.65 -4.37
CA ARG A 64 1.67 4.93 -5.34
C ARG A 64 0.69 3.78 -5.49
N ILE A 65 1.19 2.54 -5.50
CA ILE A 65 0.36 1.34 -5.62
C ILE A 65 -0.50 1.15 -4.37
N THR A 66 0.07 1.30 -3.17
CA THR A 66 -0.67 1.24 -1.91
C THR A 66 -1.74 2.33 -1.82
N ASP A 67 -1.40 3.55 -2.27
CA ASP A 67 -2.34 4.67 -2.32
C ASP A 67 -3.45 4.41 -3.34
N ALA A 68 -3.15 3.81 -4.48
CA ALA A 68 -4.13 3.41 -5.49
C ALA A 68 -5.13 2.38 -4.92
N ILE A 69 -4.65 1.33 -4.26
CA ILE A 69 -5.50 0.33 -3.59
C ILE A 69 -6.42 0.99 -2.57
N ASN A 70 -5.87 1.83 -1.69
CA ASN A 70 -6.65 2.52 -0.67
C ASN A 70 -7.71 3.46 -1.27
N GLN A 71 -7.41 4.12 -2.40
CA GLN A 71 -8.36 4.98 -3.10
C GLN A 71 -9.47 4.17 -3.76
N VAL A 72 -9.13 3.09 -4.46
CA VAL A 72 -10.14 2.18 -5.06
C VAL A 72 -11.09 1.67 -3.98
N ASN A 73 -10.58 1.15 -2.88
CA ASN A 73 -11.41 0.63 -1.78
C ASN A 73 -12.37 1.70 -1.22
N ARG A 74 -11.89 2.94 -1.01
CA ARG A 74 -12.74 4.05 -0.54
C ARG A 74 -13.82 4.43 -1.56
N ILE A 75 -13.51 4.37 -2.85
CA ILE A 75 -14.48 4.65 -3.91
C ILE A 75 -15.52 3.53 -3.98
N GLU A 76 -15.12 2.27 -3.88
CA GLU A 76 -16.03 1.11 -3.88
C GLU A 76 -17.01 1.14 -2.69
N GLU A 77 -16.53 1.46 -1.48
CA GLU A 77 -17.39 1.66 -0.32
C GLU A 77 -18.41 2.78 -0.57
N ARG A 78 -17.99 3.87 -1.22
CA ARG A 78 -18.87 4.98 -1.58
C ARG A 78 -19.87 4.59 -2.64
N LEU A 79 -19.47 3.83 -3.65
CA LEU A 79 -20.35 3.28 -4.69
C LEU A 79 -21.42 2.37 -4.09
N THR A 80 -21.06 1.50 -3.16
CA THR A 80 -21.99 0.63 -2.45
C THR A 80 -23.05 1.45 -1.71
N LYS A 81 -22.63 2.44 -0.92
CA LYS A 81 -23.54 3.33 -0.20
C LYS A 81 -24.47 4.12 -1.15
N ARG A 82 -23.97 4.60 -2.29
CA ARG A 82 -24.77 5.30 -3.31
C ARG A 82 -25.81 4.38 -3.95
N ARG A 83 -25.41 3.14 -4.27
CA ARG A 83 -26.33 2.13 -4.84
C ARG A 83 -27.44 1.77 -3.86
N GLU A 84 -27.13 1.57 -2.59
CA GLU A 84 -28.09 1.34 -1.52
C GLU A 84 -29.06 2.52 -1.37
N GLN A 85 -28.55 3.75 -1.38
CA GLN A 85 -29.35 4.95 -1.30
C GLN A 85 -30.31 5.12 -2.49
N ILE A 86 -29.83 4.82 -3.71
CA ILE A 86 -30.68 4.81 -4.92
C ILE A 86 -31.80 3.78 -4.77
N ASN A 87 -31.50 2.59 -4.27
CA ASN A 87 -32.50 1.54 -4.05
C ASN A 87 -33.54 1.97 -3.01
N ALA A 88 -33.14 2.59 -1.90
CA ALA A 88 -34.07 3.17 -0.92
C ALA A 88 -34.97 4.24 -1.54
N TRP A 89 -34.40 5.13 -2.37
CA TRP A 89 -35.21 6.14 -3.05
C TRP A 89 -36.17 5.56 -4.12
N LYS A 90 -35.74 4.51 -4.84
CA LYS A 90 -36.63 3.80 -5.77
C LYS A 90 -37.81 3.16 -5.04
N LEU A 91 -37.61 2.58 -3.87
CA LEU A 91 -38.70 2.08 -3.04
C LEU A 91 -39.62 3.21 -2.56
N ALA A 92 -39.05 4.34 -2.13
CA ALA A 92 -39.78 5.50 -1.71
C ALA A 92 -40.62 6.13 -2.84
N LEU A 93 -40.17 6.01 -4.11
CA LEU A 93 -40.95 6.49 -5.29
C LEU A 93 -42.30 5.82 -5.45
N ILE A 94 -42.45 4.56 -4.99
CA ILE A 94 -43.70 3.79 -5.12
C ILE A 94 -44.84 4.52 -4.39
N SER A 95 -44.57 5.10 -3.22
CA SER A 95 -45.54 5.78 -2.37
C SER A 95 -45.43 7.32 -2.39
N ALA A 96 -44.51 7.87 -3.17
CA ALA A 96 -44.26 9.29 -3.21
C ALA A 96 -45.36 10.08 -3.91
N PRO A 97 -45.89 11.17 -3.32
CA PRO A 97 -46.88 12.02 -3.95
C PRO A 97 -46.28 12.79 -5.14
N ALA A 98 -47.12 13.05 -6.16
CA ALA A 98 -46.70 13.83 -7.32
C ALA A 98 -46.34 15.28 -6.95
N SER A 99 -47.08 15.87 -5.99
CA SER A 99 -46.83 17.21 -5.45
C SER A 99 -47.11 17.25 -3.94
N SER A 100 -46.54 18.21 -3.24
CA SER A 100 -46.82 18.43 -1.82
C SER A 100 -46.70 19.92 -1.49
N LEU A 101 -47.64 20.41 -0.72
CA LEU A 101 -47.61 21.76 -0.14
C LEU A 101 -46.58 21.87 1.00
N LEU A 102 -46.16 20.75 1.59
CA LEU A 102 -45.16 20.73 2.66
C LEU A 102 -43.76 20.75 2.06
N PRO A 103 -42.92 21.76 2.39
CA PRO A 103 -41.62 21.96 1.77
C PRO A 103 -40.60 20.82 2.05
N LEU A 104 -40.78 20.06 3.13
CA LEU A 104 -39.90 18.96 3.55
C LEU A 104 -40.32 17.59 3.02
N LYS A 105 -41.56 17.46 2.44
CA LYS A 105 -42.03 16.17 1.94
C LYS A 105 -41.31 15.80 0.64
N LEU A 106 -40.80 14.60 0.57
CA LEU A 106 -40.16 14.07 -0.63
C LEU A 106 -41.21 13.77 -1.71
N THR A 107 -41.22 14.54 -2.77
CA THR A 107 -42.05 14.33 -3.93
C THR A 107 -41.37 13.45 -4.95
N ARG A 108 -42.15 12.82 -5.86
CA ARG A 108 -41.61 11.98 -6.95
C ARG A 108 -40.50 12.70 -7.73
N ARG A 109 -40.74 13.93 -8.19
CA ARG A 109 -39.77 14.75 -8.93
C ARG A 109 -38.46 15.00 -8.15
N ARG A 110 -38.54 15.21 -6.84
CA ARG A 110 -37.33 15.40 -5.99
C ARG A 110 -36.54 14.10 -5.86
N LEU A 111 -37.22 12.96 -5.70
CA LEU A 111 -36.58 11.65 -5.63
C LEU A 111 -35.89 11.28 -6.96
N GLU A 112 -36.61 11.48 -8.09
CA GLU A 112 -36.05 11.27 -9.42
C GLU A 112 -34.78 12.13 -9.67
N GLY A 113 -34.85 13.41 -9.28
CA GLY A 113 -33.68 14.31 -9.37
C GLY A 113 -32.52 13.91 -8.48
N ARG A 114 -32.76 13.31 -7.30
CA ARG A 114 -31.70 12.74 -6.45
C ARG A 114 -31.10 11.49 -7.08
N ILE A 115 -31.94 10.56 -7.54
CA ILE A 115 -31.49 9.33 -8.22
C ILE A 115 -30.62 9.67 -9.43
N THR A 116 -31.04 10.63 -10.26
CA THR A 116 -30.27 11.06 -11.44
C THR A 116 -28.90 11.64 -11.06
N ARG A 117 -28.83 12.44 -10.00
CA ARG A 117 -27.57 12.98 -9.51
C ARG A 117 -26.64 11.90 -8.99
N GLU A 118 -27.15 10.94 -8.19
CA GLU A 118 -26.33 9.86 -7.68
C GLU A 118 -25.86 8.92 -8.79
N LYS A 119 -26.68 8.64 -9.82
CA LYS A 119 -26.24 7.88 -10.99
C LYS A 119 -25.05 8.53 -11.71
N LYS A 120 -25.12 9.85 -11.95
CA LYS A 120 -24.00 10.59 -12.55
C LYS A 120 -22.74 10.56 -11.65
N ALA A 121 -22.93 10.62 -10.33
CA ALA A 121 -21.81 10.52 -9.39
C ALA A 121 -21.21 9.11 -9.37
N ILE A 122 -22.01 8.05 -9.55
CA ILE A 122 -21.53 6.68 -9.72
C ILE A 122 -20.69 6.56 -10.99
N GLU A 123 -21.17 7.05 -12.13
CA GLU A 123 -20.44 7.06 -13.40
C GLU A 123 -19.07 7.78 -13.28
N ALA A 124 -19.04 8.91 -12.57
CA ALA A 124 -17.79 9.64 -12.31
C ALA A 124 -16.82 8.87 -11.39
N ASP A 125 -17.34 8.21 -10.35
CA ASP A 125 -16.56 7.36 -9.45
C ASP A 125 -16.00 6.13 -10.20
N GLU A 126 -16.80 5.46 -11.03
CA GLU A 126 -16.37 4.32 -11.87
C GLU A 126 -15.29 4.74 -12.88
N ALA A 127 -15.43 5.90 -13.54
CA ALA A 127 -14.40 6.45 -14.42
C ALA A 127 -13.10 6.75 -13.64
N THR A 128 -13.21 7.21 -12.40
CA THR A 128 -12.05 7.46 -11.53
C THR A 128 -11.32 6.16 -11.18
N ILE A 129 -12.05 5.08 -10.89
CA ILE A 129 -11.45 3.75 -10.64
C ILE A 129 -10.68 3.29 -11.89
N LEU A 130 -11.25 3.40 -13.08
CA LEU A 130 -10.58 3.00 -14.31
C LEU A 130 -9.26 3.76 -14.52
N LYS A 131 -9.25 5.08 -14.23
CA LYS A 131 -8.03 5.89 -14.30
C LYS A 131 -6.98 5.43 -13.29
N ILE A 132 -7.37 5.19 -12.04
CA ILE A 132 -6.47 4.69 -10.99
C ILE A 132 -5.88 3.32 -11.37
N LYS A 133 -6.69 2.42 -11.92
CA LYS A 133 -6.24 1.10 -12.41
C LYS A 133 -5.21 1.22 -13.52
N ALA A 134 -5.44 2.10 -14.50
CA ALA A 134 -4.49 2.34 -15.58
C ALA A 134 -3.15 2.90 -15.07
N GLU A 135 -3.20 3.85 -14.13
CA GLU A 135 -2.00 4.40 -13.49
C GLU A 135 -1.26 3.31 -12.69
N ALA A 136 -1.99 2.44 -11.96
CA ALA A 136 -1.39 1.34 -11.22
C ALA A 136 -0.71 0.32 -12.13
N LEU A 137 -1.32 -0.08 -13.26
CA LEU A 137 -0.71 -0.98 -14.25
C LEU A 137 0.63 -0.42 -14.75
N ALA A 138 0.66 0.88 -15.09
CA ALA A 138 1.89 1.53 -15.54
C ALA A 138 2.99 1.56 -14.46
N GLU A 139 2.62 1.69 -13.18
CA GLU A 139 3.60 1.63 -12.08
C GLU A 139 4.11 0.19 -11.86
N PHE A 140 3.27 -0.84 -11.98
CA PHE A 140 3.71 -2.24 -11.93
C PHE A 140 4.66 -2.59 -13.08
N GLU A 141 4.36 -2.14 -14.30
CA GLU A 141 5.23 -2.33 -15.46
C GLU A 141 6.60 -1.68 -15.26
N LYS A 142 6.65 -0.43 -14.75
CA LYS A 142 7.92 0.25 -14.41
C LYS A 142 8.73 -0.48 -13.33
N ALA A 143 8.04 -1.15 -12.41
CA ALA A 143 8.68 -1.96 -11.37
C ALA A 143 9.18 -3.32 -11.90
N GLY A 144 8.98 -3.63 -13.19
CA GLY A 144 9.38 -4.89 -13.81
C GLY A 144 8.43 -6.06 -13.54
N VAL A 145 7.21 -5.78 -13.11
CA VAL A 145 6.15 -6.78 -12.84
C VAL A 145 4.94 -6.47 -13.70
N PRO A 146 4.97 -6.76 -15.00
CA PRO A 146 3.83 -6.50 -15.87
C PRO A 146 2.63 -7.36 -15.44
N LEU A 147 1.48 -6.72 -15.24
CA LEU A 147 0.22 -7.36 -14.88
C LEU A 147 -0.81 -7.17 -15.98
N THR A 148 -1.70 -8.18 -16.16
CA THR A 148 -2.92 -7.98 -16.92
C THR A 148 -3.96 -7.20 -16.10
N PRO A 149 -4.97 -6.56 -16.73
CA PRO A 149 -6.05 -5.90 -15.99
C PRO A 149 -6.75 -6.82 -14.98
N GLU A 150 -6.96 -8.10 -15.34
CA GLU A 150 -7.61 -9.10 -14.48
C GLU A 150 -6.74 -9.46 -13.27
N GLN A 151 -5.42 -9.58 -13.47
CA GLN A 151 -4.47 -9.79 -12.38
C GLN A 151 -4.42 -8.59 -11.43
N LEU A 152 -4.45 -7.37 -11.98
CA LEU A 152 -4.54 -6.16 -11.17
C LEU A 152 -5.84 -6.14 -10.35
N ASP A 153 -6.97 -6.51 -10.95
CA ASP A 153 -8.25 -6.59 -10.24
C ASP A 153 -8.18 -7.59 -9.08
N GLY A 154 -7.60 -8.76 -9.31
CA GLY A 154 -7.33 -9.73 -8.25
C GLY A 154 -6.52 -9.15 -7.11
N LEU A 155 -5.49 -8.36 -7.41
CA LEU A 155 -4.68 -7.68 -6.41
C LEU A 155 -5.41 -6.55 -5.67
N LEU A 156 -6.17 -5.71 -6.39
CA LEU A 156 -6.86 -4.56 -5.81
C LEU A 156 -7.97 -4.96 -4.82
N TYR A 157 -8.63 -6.09 -5.09
CA TYR A 157 -9.76 -6.56 -4.28
C TYR A 157 -9.40 -7.67 -3.29
N SER A 158 -8.13 -8.05 -3.20
CA SER A 158 -7.63 -9.02 -2.23
C SER A 158 -6.80 -8.37 -1.12
N ALA A 159 -6.84 -8.96 0.08
CA ALA A 159 -5.94 -8.57 1.16
C ALA A 159 -4.48 -8.84 0.77
N GLU A 160 -4.24 -9.90 0.02
CA GLU A 160 -2.96 -10.35 -0.52
C GLU A 160 -2.30 -9.28 -1.40
N GLY A 161 -3.09 -8.64 -2.26
CA GLY A 161 -2.60 -7.56 -3.14
C GLY A 161 -2.09 -6.36 -2.36
N THR A 162 -2.69 -6.07 -1.20
CA THR A 162 -2.21 -5.01 -0.32
C THR A 162 -0.81 -5.32 0.23
N ASP A 163 -0.53 -6.56 0.62
CA ASP A 163 0.78 -6.94 1.15
C ASP A 163 1.86 -6.97 0.05
N VAL A 164 1.53 -7.48 -1.14
CA VAL A 164 2.41 -7.40 -2.32
C VAL A 164 2.75 -5.94 -2.65
N ALA A 165 1.74 -5.07 -2.70
CA ALA A 165 1.93 -3.64 -2.97
C ALA A 165 2.82 -2.94 -1.94
N ARG A 166 2.72 -3.33 -0.66
CA ARG A 166 3.56 -2.82 0.43
C ARG A 166 5.02 -3.20 0.25
N VAL A 167 5.30 -4.47 -0.07
CA VAL A 167 6.67 -4.95 -0.34
C VAL A 167 7.26 -4.24 -1.55
N MET A 168 6.49 -4.09 -2.63
CA MET A 168 6.93 -3.35 -3.83
C MET A 168 7.22 -1.88 -3.51
N ALA A 169 6.36 -1.22 -2.73
CA ALA A 169 6.60 0.16 -2.30
C ALA A 169 7.89 0.28 -1.48
N ALA A 170 8.16 -0.68 -0.59
CA ALA A 170 9.42 -0.71 0.17
C ALA A 170 10.62 -0.86 -0.76
N ALA A 171 10.57 -1.77 -1.74
CA ALA A 171 11.64 -1.96 -2.72
C ALA A 171 11.91 -0.69 -3.54
N ASP A 172 10.86 -0.01 -4.03
CA ASP A 172 11.00 1.23 -4.81
C ASP A 172 11.57 2.38 -3.98
N ASN A 173 11.14 2.51 -2.74
CA ASN A 173 11.69 3.52 -1.83
C ASN A 173 13.18 3.27 -1.55
N ILE A 174 13.60 2.01 -1.38
CA ILE A 174 15.00 1.64 -1.18
C ILE A 174 15.82 1.94 -2.43
N ARG A 175 15.38 1.53 -3.63
CA ARG A 175 16.07 1.89 -4.89
C ARG A 175 16.22 3.39 -5.06
N SER A 176 15.23 4.18 -4.64
CA SER A 176 15.31 5.64 -4.69
C SER A 176 16.34 6.19 -3.72
N ILE A 177 16.50 5.59 -2.53
CA ILE A 177 17.55 5.94 -1.56
C ILE A 177 18.90 5.53 -2.11
N GLU A 178 19.07 4.29 -2.57
CA GLU A 178 20.32 3.78 -3.15
C GLU A 178 20.86 4.70 -4.24
N LYS A 179 19.98 5.09 -5.19
CA LYS A 179 20.35 5.99 -6.26
C LYS A 179 20.84 7.34 -5.73
N LYS A 180 20.15 7.92 -4.76
CA LYS A 180 20.53 9.20 -4.16
C LYS A 180 21.82 9.12 -3.35
N LEU A 181 22.03 8.05 -2.59
CA LEU A 181 23.26 7.83 -1.84
C LEU A 181 24.43 7.55 -2.77
N ALA A 182 24.23 6.78 -3.84
CA ALA A 182 25.25 6.56 -4.87
C ALA A 182 25.67 7.87 -5.56
N GLU A 183 24.72 8.76 -5.90
CA GLU A 183 24.98 10.09 -6.44
C GLU A 183 25.83 10.93 -5.47
N GLN A 184 25.59 10.84 -4.15
CA GLN A 184 26.39 11.56 -3.15
C GLN A 184 27.78 10.96 -2.96
N LEU A 185 27.90 9.63 -2.93
CA LEU A 185 29.19 8.94 -2.81
C LEU A 185 30.09 9.12 -4.04
N ALA A 186 29.51 9.34 -5.21
CA ALA A 186 30.26 9.65 -6.43
C ALA A 186 30.84 11.07 -6.43
N ASN A 187 30.48 11.93 -5.47
CA ASN A 187 31.06 13.25 -5.33
C ASN A 187 32.51 13.13 -4.83
N PRO A 188 33.51 13.70 -5.55
CA PRO A 188 34.92 13.65 -5.14
C PRO A 188 35.21 14.25 -3.76
N ASP A 189 34.32 15.15 -3.30
CA ASP A 189 34.44 15.85 -2.02
C ASP A 189 33.84 15.05 -0.84
N SER A 190 33.26 13.85 -1.10
CA SER A 190 32.66 13.04 -0.04
C SER A 190 33.73 12.53 0.92
N THR A 191 33.47 12.69 2.21
CA THR A 191 34.37 12.27 3.29
C THR A 191 34.18 10.78 3.66
N SER A 192 35.22 10.17 4.27
CA SER A 192 35.11 8.80 4.80
C SER A 192 33.98 8.66 5.83
N ALA A 193 33.70 9.71 6.63
CA ALA A 193 32.64 9.72 7.61
C ALA A 193 31.24 9.71 6.93
N GLU A 194 31.08 10.46 5.85
CA GLU A 194 29.84 10.44 5.05
C GLU A 194 29.62 9.08 4.40
N ALA A 195 30.67 8.47 3.86
CA ALA A 195 30.60 7.13 3.29
C ALA A 195 30.15 6.09 4.33
N LYS A 196 30.66 6.15 5.56
CA LYS A 196 30.21 5.29 6.68
C LYS A 196 28.73 5.50 6.97
N THR A 197 28.29 6.75 7.11
CA THR A 197 26.88 7.09 7.38
C THR A 197 25.95 6.59 6.26
N TYR A 198 26.34 6.77 5.00
CA TYR A 198 25.54 6.31 3.86
C TYR A 198 25.45 4.79 3.78
N THR A 199 26.54 4.09 4.09
CA THR A 199 26.54 2.62 4.20
C THR A 199 25.59 2.17 5.32
N GLY A 200 25.64 2.81 6.48
CA GLY A 200 24.72 2.56 7.59
C GLY A 200 23.25 2.76 7.20
N PHE A 201 22.93 3.81 6.44
CA PHE A 201 21.59 4.04 5.92
C PHE A 201 21.13 2.91 5.00
N LEU A 202 21.99 2.44 4.09
CA LEU A 202 21.68 1.31 3.21
C LEU A 202 21.42 0.04 4.01
N MET A 203 22.25 -0.26 5.01
CA MET A 203 22.05 -1.41 5.89
C MET A 203 20.69 -1.36 6.58
N MET A 204 20.31 -0.22 7.14
CA MET A 204 19.00 -0.02 7.76
C MET A 204 17.84 -0.18 6.73
N CYS A 205 18.01 0.33 5.52
CA CYS A 205 17.03 0.16 4.43
C CYS A 205 16.82 -1.32 4.08
N TYR A 206 17.90 -2.09 3.92
CA TYR A 206 17.79 -3.53 3.65
C TYR A 206 17.19 -4.29 4.83
N ARG A 207 17.47 -3.90 6.08
CA ARG A 207 16.83 -4.50 7.25
C ARG A 207 15.31 -4.24 7.27
N ILE A 208 14.89 -3.02 6.91
CA ILE A 208 13.47 -2.66 6.76
C ILE A 208 12.81 -3.50 5.65
N TYR A 209 13.50 -3.67 4.52
CA TYR A 209 12.99 -4.48 3.41
C TYR A 209 12.83 -5.96 3.80
N LEU A 210 13.82 -6.52 4.48
CA LEU A 210 13.76 -7.89 4.97
C LEU A 210 12.55 -8.09 5.89
N GLU A 211 12.31 -7.18 6.82
CA GLU A 211 11.14 -7.22 7.71
C GLU A 211 9.82 -7.14 6.92
N ALA A 212 9.76 -6.30 5.86
CA ALA A 212 8.58 -6.21 5.00
C ALA A 212 8.30 -7.54 4.28
N VAL A 213 9.34 -8.19 3.74
CA VAL A 213 9.25 -9.49 3.07
C VAL A 213 8.88 -10.60 4.05
N GLU A 214 9.50 -10.66 5.22
CA GLU A 214 9.18 -11.65 6.26
C GLU A 214 7.71 -11.58 6.66
N ARG A 215 7.16 -10.38 6.86
CA ARG A 215 5.74 -10.18 7.17
C ARG A 215 4.82 -10.64 6.05
N ALA A 216 5.16 -10.34 4.80
CA ALA A 216 4.39 -10.80 3.66
C ALA A 216 4.41 -12.33 3.54
N LEU A 217 5.56 -12.98 3.73
CA LEU A 217 5.68 -14.43 3.74
C LEU A 217 4.85 -15.08 4.84
N VAL A 218 4.88 -14.52 6.06
CA VAL A 218 4.05 -15.01 7.17
C VAL A 218 2.56 -14.88 6.85
N ALA A 219 2.14 -13.79 6.20
CA ALA A 219 0.76 -13.61 5.76
C ALA A 219 0.37 -14.66 4.70
N VAL A 220 1.25 -14.94 3.73
CA VAL A 220 1.04 -16.00 2.73
C VAL A 220 0.84 -17.34 3.40
N ASP A 221 1.75 -17.77 4.26
CA ASP A 221 1.73 -19.09 4.86
C ASP A 221 0.54 -19.29 5.82
N LYS A 222 0.32 -18.33 6.72
CA LYS A 222 -0.65 -18.49 7.81
C LYS A 222 -2.08 -18.11 7.41
N THR A 223 -2.25 -17.30 6.38
CA THR A 223 -3.56 -16.77 6.02
C THR A 223 -4.00 -17.23 4.64
N TYR A 224 -3.17 -16.99 3.62
CA TYR A 224 -3.62 -17.15 2.24
C TYR A 224 -3.62 -18.61 1.80
N LEU A 225 -2.56 -19.35 2.08
CA LEU A 225 -2.51 -20.78 1.78
C LEU A 225 -3.55 -21.58 2.57
N VAL A 226 -3.84 -21.18 3.81
CA VAL A 226 -4.89 -21.83 4.62
C VAL A 226 -6.26 -21.59 4.00
N LYS A 227 -6.58 -20.35 3.62
CA LYS A 227 -7.85 -20.01 2.96
C LYS A 227 -7.99 -20.72 1.61
N LEU A 228 -6.92 -20.76 0.82
CA LEU A 228 -6.92 -21.41 -0.50
C LEU A 228 -7.17 -22.91 -0.38
N LYS A 229 -6.57 -23.58 0.61
CA LYS A 229 -6.83 -24.99 0.89
C LYS A 229 -8.29 -25.23 1.27
N ALA A 230 -8.85 -24.41 2.16
CA ALA A 230 -10.26 -24.51 2.55
C ALA A 230 -11.22 -24.33 1.37
N VAL A 231 -10.96 -23.35 0.50
CA VAL A 231 -11.76 -23.14 -0.73
C VAL A 231 -11.66 -24.35 -1.68
N LYS A 232 -10.45 -24.90 -1.85
CA LYS A 232 -10.22 -26.08 -2.69
C LYS A 232 -10.98 -27.31 -2.15
N GLU A 233 -10.95 -27.53 -0.84
CA GLU A 233 -11.68 -28.63 -0.18
C GLU A 233 -13.19 -28.47 -0.36
N SER A 234 -13.72 -27.27 -0.08
CA SER A 234 -15.16 -26.99 -0.27
C SER A 234 -15.61 -27.15 -1.73
N ALA A 235 -14.81 -26.70 -2.70
CA ALA A 235 -15.11 -26.90 -4.11
C ALA A 235 -15.08 -28.38 -4.51
N GLY A 236 -14.14 -29.16 -3.95
CA GLY A 236 -14.08 -30.61 -4.16
C GLY A 236 -15.31 -31.34 -3.61
N GLU A 237 -15.79 -30.97 -2.41
CA GLU A 237 -17.00 -31.54 -1.82
C GLU A 237 -18.25 -31.21 -2.65
N GLN A 238 -18.38 -30.01 -3.16
CA GLN A 238 -19.50 -29.60 -4.03
C GLN A 238 -19.53 -30.38 -5.36
N LEU A 239 -18.36 -30.65 -5.95
CA LEU A 239 -18.24 -31.45 -7.17
C LEU A 239 -18.60 -32.92 -6.96
N LEU A 240 -18.43 -33.46 -5.73
CA LEU A 240 -18.80 -34.84 -5.39
C LEU A 240 -20.31 -34.99 -5.08
N GLN A 241 -21.00 -33.89 -4.81
CA GLN A 241 -22.43 -33.87 -4.49
C GLN A 241 -23.31 -33.56 -5.73
N ALA A 242 -22.71 -33.11 -6.82
CA ALA A 242 -23.39 -32.80 -8.10
C ALA A 242 -23.36 -33.99 -9.06
#